data_24d225042ccc414f88dd90bfaa52a59f
#
_entry.id   24d225042ccc414f88dd90bfaa52a59f
#
_cell.length_a   1.000
_cell.length_b   1.000
_cell.length_c   1.000
_cell.angle_alpha   90.00
_cell.angle_beta   90.00
_cell.angle_gamma   90.00
#
_symmetry.space_group_name_H-M   'P 1'
#
loop_
_entity.id
_entity.type
_entity.pdbx_description
1 polymer ?
#
loop_
_entity_poly.entity_id
_entity_poly.type
_entity_poly.pdbx_seq_one_letter_code
_entity_poly.pdbx_strand_id
1 'polypeptide(L)'
;LLFTCSERELTKRPFSTTLLYRMDLQTLDTELLLKDPFISYAQFSPDGKMLAIAASGEAFNKIGLKIAPGQTSNMADGQLFLYDPASKQANPVTKDFNPSVQNFVWNKGDKQIYLQGEDKDCIRLYVLNPSTGKILPIPLKEDILSDFTIAETTPELVYFGESASNSQRLYSVNLKKKSSVCLKDLSAGILKDIT
;
A
#
# COMPACT_ATOMS: atom_id res chain seq x y z
N LEU A 1 7.89 2.96 17.08
CA LEU A 1 7.09 3.81 16.19
C LEU A 1 7.88 4.12 14.92
N LEU A 2 7.20 4.14 13.75
CA LEU A 2 7.73 4.75 12.51
C LEU A 2 7.04 6.09 12.29
N PHE A 3 7.79 7.07 11.81
CA PHE A 3 7.24 8.35 11.37
C PHE A 3 8.11 8.97 10.27
N THR A 4 7.53 9.87 9.50
CA THR A 4 8.23 10.60 8.45
C THR A 4 8.29 12.09 8.77
N CYS A 5 9.40 12.72 8.35
CA CYS A 5 9.57 14.17 8.28
C CYS A 5 9.93 14.56 6.86
N SER A 6 9.75 15.83 6.51
CA SER A 6 10.17 16.36 5.20
C SER A 6 11.20 17.47 5.40
N GLU A 7 12.32 17.35 4.71
CA GLU A 7 13.25 18.45 4.48
C GLU A 7 12.89 19.16 3.17
N ARG A 8 12.94 20.48 3.14
CA ARG A 8 12.72 21.28 1.95
C ARG A 8 13.95 22.09 1.58
N GLU A 9 14.35 21.96 0.30
CA GLU A 9 15.41 22.77 -0.30
C GLU A 9 14.88 23.36 -1.61
N LEU A 10 14.53 24.67 -1.60
CA LEU A 10 13.86 25.32 -2.73
C LEU A 10 14.81 25.58 -3.92
N THR A 11 16.11 25.44 -3.74
CA THR A 11 17.13 25.69 -4.77
C THR A 11 17.46 24.45 -5.59
N LYS A 12 17.00 23.25 -5.16
CA LYS A 12 17.37 21.96 -5.78
C LYS A 12 16.15 21.07 -5.95
N ARG A 13 16.00 20.46 -7.11
CA ARG A 13 14.95 19.45 -7.35
C ARG A 13 15.45 18.04 -7.02
N PRO A 14 14.60 17.19 -6.41
CA PRO A 14 13.26 17.49 -5.88
C PRO A 14 13.32 18.47 -4.70
N PHE A 15 12.36 19.37 -4.58
CA PHE A 15 12.31 20.40 -3.54
C PHE A 15 12.03 19.86 -2.12
N SER A 16 11.59 18.61 -2.01
CA SER A 16 11.30 17.96 -0.75
C SER A 16 11.92 16.58 -0.73
N THR A 17 12.47 16.20 0.41
CA THR A 17 13.02 14.86 0.68
C THR A 17 12.35 14.32 1.92
N THR A 18 11.86 13.10 1.85
CA THR A 18 11.27 12.39 2.99
C THR A 18 12.35 11.70 3.79
N LEU A 19 12.29 11.86 5.11
CA LEU A 19 13.12 11.15 6.09
C LEU A 19 12.24 10.20 6.87
N LEU A 20 12.58 8.92 6.87
CA LEU A 20 11.89 7.88 7.64
C LEU A 20 12.68 7.61 8.91
N TYR A 21 12.03 7.78 10.05
CA TYR A 21 12.61 7.56 11.38
C TYR A 21 11.94 6.38 12.09
N ARG A 22 12.75 5.70 12.90
CA ARG A 22 12.27 4.82 13.97
C ARG A 22 12.45 5.56 15.31
N MET A 23 11.45 5.47 16.19
CA MET A 23 11.51 5.95 17.56
C MET A 23 11.29 4.79 18.52
N ASP A 24 12.15 4.66 19.52
CA ASP A 24 11.90 3.83 20.70
C ASP A 24 10.86 4.53 21.57
N LEU A 25 9.78 3.84 21.95
CA LEU A 25 8.69 4.45 22.74
C LEU A 25 8.98 4.51 24.24
N GLN A 26 10.04 3.86 24.72
CA GLN A 26 10.45 3.90 26.12
C GLN A 26 11.46 5.01 26.37
N THR A 27 12.48 5.08 25.51
CA THR A 27 13.58 6.07 25.65
C THR A 27 13.32 7.36 24.88
N LEU A 28 12.41 7.34 23.91
CA LEU A 28 12.13 8.39 22.92
C LEU A 28 13.31 8.69 21.98
N ASP A 29 14.33 7.84 21.99
CA ASP A 29 15.44 7.94 21.04
C ASP A 29 14.95 7.73 19.62
N THR A 30 15.49 8.52 18.69
CA THR A 30 15.14 8.45 17.27
C THR A 30 16.36 8.07 16.43
N GLU A 31 16.11 7.22 15.43
CA GLU A 31 17.10 6.80 14.45
C GLU A 31 16.58 7.05 13.04
N LEU A 32 17.39 7.72 12.22
CA LEU A 32 17.12 7.89 10.80
C LEU A 32 17.40 6.56 10.07
N LEU A 33 16.34 5.93 9.54
CA LEU A 33 16.44 4.68 8.79
C LEU A 33 16.72 4.92 7.31
N LEU A 34 16.08 5.95 6.72
CA LEU A 34 16.13 6.19 5.29
C LEU A 34 15.85 7.65 4.97
N LYS A 35 16.53 8.16 3.94
CA LYS A 35 16.30 9.46 3.33
C LYS A 35 16.16 9.30 1.82
N ASP A 36 14.96 9.53 1.30
CA ASP A 36 14.66 9.44 -0.13
C ASP A 36 13.44 10.34 -0.45
N PRO A 37 13.50 11.14 -1.52
CA PRO A 37 12.40 12.07 -1.85
C PRO A 37 11.12 11.40 -2.33
N PHE A 38 11.17 10.12 -2.69
CA PHE A 38 10.09 9.42 -3.39
C PHE A 38 9.34 8.41 -2.53
N ILE A 39 9.70 8.25 -1.25
CA ILE A 39 8.97 7.39 -0.31
C ILE A 39 7.76 8.11 0.28
N SER A 40 6.68 7.38 0.53
CA SER A 40 5.44 7.91 1.08
C SER A 40 5.05 7.30 2.42
N TYR A 41 5.09 5.98 2.54
CA TYR A 41 4.62 5.24 3.71
C TYR A 41 5.47 3.99 3.94
N ALA A 42 5.64 3.60 5.21
CA ALA A 42 6.38 2.39 5.57
C ALA A 42 5.73 1.64 6.74
N GLN A 43 5.86 0.31 6.73
CA GLN A 43 5.43 -0.57 7.81
C GLN A 43 6.48 -1.65 8.05
N PHE A 44 6.76 -1.98 9.33
CA PHE A 44 7.59 -3.12 9.66
C PHE A 44 6.92 -4.45 9.27
N SER A 45 7.77 -5.40 8.89
CA SER A 45 7.37 -6.81 8.84
C SER A 45 6.91 -7.28 10.21
N PRO A 46 6.09 -8.35 10.30
CA PRO A 46 5.61 -8.90 11.57
C PRO A 46 6.70 -9.27 12.56
N ASP A 47 7.89 -9.62 12.09
CA ASP A 47 9.07 -9.93 12.91
C ASP A 47 9.99 -8.73 13.18
N GLY A 48 9.63 -7.55 12.65
CA GLY A 48 10.37 -6.30 12.85
C GLY A 48 11.70 -6.18 12.10
N LYS A 49 12.06 -7.14 11.23
CA LYS A 49 13.37 -7.17 10.57
C LYS A 49 13.41 -6.41 9.24
N MET A 50 12.31 -6.39 8.53
CA MET A 50 12.17 -5.74 7.22
C MET A 50 11.19 -4.58 7.29
N LEU A 51 11.26 -3.70 6.31
CA LEU A 51 10.25 -2.68 6.03
C LEU A 51 9.60 -2.95 4.67
N ALA A 52 8.29 -2.87 4.62
CA ALA A 52 7.58 -2.61 3.38
C ALA A 52 7.47 -1.10 3.22
N ILE A 53 7.82 -0.58 2.06
CA ILE A 53 7.86 0.86 1.77
C ILE A 53 7.09 1.12 0.49
N ALA A 54 6.02 1.91 0.59
CA ALA A 54 5.34 2.47 -0.58
C ALA A 54 6.14 3.68 -1.09
N ALA A 55 6.43 3.69 -2.38
CA ALA A 55 7.25 4.71 -3.00
C ALA A 55 6.96 4.80 -4.50
N SER A 56 7.36 5.90 -5.15
CA SER A 56 7.46 5.94 -6.60
C SER A 56 8.60 5.01 -7.10
N GLY A 57 8.51 4.55 -8.33
CA GLY A 57 9.59 3.79 -8.97
C GLY A 57 10.93 4.52 -9.05
N GLU A 58 10.95 5.84 -8.85
CA GLU A 58 12.14 6.70 -8.77
C GLU A 58 12.95 6.48 -7.48
N ALA A 59 12.34 5.90 -6.43
CA ALA A 59 13.02 5.66 -5.15
C ALA A 59 14.21 4.71 -5.30
N PHE A 60 15.11 4.75 -4.31
CA PHE A 60 16.26 3.87 -4.22
C PHE A 60 17.13 3.88 -5.47
N ASN A 61 17.47 5.08 -5.99
CA ASN A 61 18.23 5.24 -7.23
C ASN A 61 17.55 4.62 -8.46
N LYS A 62 16.22 4.73 -8.56
CA LYS A 62 15.42 4.32 -9.73
C LYS A 62 15.35 2.82 -9.99
N ILE A 63 15.59 1.99 -8.98
CA ILE A 63 15.56 0.53 -9.14
C ILE A 63 14.16 -0.01 -9.49
N GLY A 64 13.09 0.72 -9.15
CA GLY A 64 11.70 0.39 -9.48
C GLY A 64 11.31 0.69 -10.93
N LEU A 65 12.09 1.49 -11.66
CA LEU A 65 11.72 1.89 -13.02
C LEU A 65 11.85 0.74 -14.04
N LYS A 66 10.85 0.67 -14.92
CA LYS A 66 10.80 -0.23 -16.09
C LYS A 66 10.50 0.61 -17.34
N ILE A 67 11.40 1.52 -17.66
CA ILE A 67 11.27 2.44 -18.79
C ILE A 67 12.48 2.31 -19.72
N ALA A 68 12.30 2.60 -21.01
CA ALA A 68 13.39 2.65 -21.96
C ALA A 68 14.31 3.85 -21.72
N PRO A 69 15.59 3.78 -22.09
CA PRO A 69 16.49 4.93 -22.00
C PRO A 69 15.92 6.16 -22.72
N GLY A 70 15.95 7.32 -22.05
CA GLY A 70 15.44 8.59 -22.56
C GLY A 70 13.93 8.82 -22.37
N GLN A 71 13.18 7.86 -21.83
CA GLN A 71 11.80 8.08 -21.44
C GLN A 71 11.71 8.74 -20.07
N THR A 72 10.68 9.57 -19.89
CA THR A 72 10.33 10.15 -18.59
C THR A 72 9.49 9.17 -17.81
N SER A 73 9.81 8.96 -16.53
CA SER A 73 9.01 8.12 -15.64
C SER A 73 7.69 8.78 -15.24
N ASN A 74 6.67 7.95 -15.00
CA ASN A 74 5.48 8.39 -14.29
C ASN A 74 5.76 8.39 -12.78
N MET A 75 6.07 9.55 -12.21
CA MET A 75 6.38 9.69 -10.78
C MET A 75 5.18 9.42 -9.86
N ALA A 76 3.95 9.43 -10.40
CA ALA A 76 2.74 9.13 -9.65
C ALA A 76 2.47 7.62 -9.55
N ASP A 77 3.21 6.79 -10.29
CA ASP A 77 3.07 5.34 -10.28
C ASP A 77 3.65 4.77 -8.99
N GLY A 78 2.76 4.35 -8.09
CA GLY A 78 3.12 3.81 -6.79
C GLY A 78 3.61 2.37 -6.87
N GLN A 79 4.67 2.07 -6.15
CA GLN A 79 5.25 0.73 -6.03
C GLN A 79 5.50 0.35 -4.58
N LEU A 80 5.66 -0.95 -4.33
CA LEU A 80 6.10 -1.48 -3.04
C LEU A 80 7.52 -2.01 -3.13
N PHE A 81 8.30 -1.63 -2.12
CA PHE A 81 9.67 -2.10 -1.91
C PHE A 81 9.77 -2.85 -0.59
N LEU A 82 10.54 -3.94 -0.57
CA LEU A 82 10.99 -4.55 0.68
C LEU A 82 12.40 -4.03 0.97
N TYR A 83 12.57 -3.41 2.13
CA TYR A 83 13.83 -2.80 2.56
C TYR A 83 14.34 -3.49 3.81
N ASP A 84 15.62 -3.85 3.78
CA ASP A 84 16.35 -4.37 4.94
C ASP A 84 17.16 -3.24 5.58
N PRO A 85 16.79 -2.77 6.78
CA PRO A 85 17.51 -1.69 7.46
C PRO A 85 18.94 -2.06 7.85
N ALA A 86 19.25 -3.34 8.06
CA ALA A 86 20.57 -3.80 8.46
C ALA A 86 21.57 -3.76 7.30
N SER A 87 21.17 -4.27 6.14
CA SER A 87 22.01 -4.25 4.92
C SER A 87 21.82 -3.01 4.06
N LYS A 88 20.79 -2.20 4.34
CA LYS A 88 20.35 -1.04 3.55
C LYS A 88 20.01 -1.39 2.09
N GLN A 89 19.55 -2.62 1.85
CA GLN A 89 19.16 -3.08 0.53
C GLN A 89 17.65 -2.96 0.33
N ALA A 90 17.24 -2.45 -0.83
CA ALA A 90 15.85 -2.36 -1.25
C ALA A 90 15.59 -3.29 -2.44
N ASN A 91 14.44 -3.96 -2.43
CA ASN A 91 13.98 -4.83 -3.51
C ASN A 91 12.59 -4.36 -4.00
N PRO A 92 12.41 -3.94 -5.26
CA PRO A 92 11.14 -3.50 -5.82
C PRO A 92 10.25 -4.72 -6.15
N VAL A 93 9.40 -5.13 -5.20
CA VAL A 93 8.58 -6.36 -5.34
C VAL A 93 7.37 -6.21 -6.24
N THR A 94 7.03 -4.99 -6.64
CA THR A 94 5.92 -4.70 -7.56
C THR A 94 6.38 -4.08 -8.89
N LYS A 95 7.67 -4.11 -9.22
CA LYS A 95 8.22 -3.53 -10.45
C LYS A 95 7.56 -4.05 -11.73
N ASP A 96 7.16 -5.33 -11.75
CA ASP A 96 6.49 -5.98 -12.88
C ASP A 96 4.96 -6.07 -12.68
N PHE A 97 4.45 -5.45 -11.63
CA PHE A 97 3.03 -5.39 -11.31
C PHE A 97 2.44 -4.10 -11.92
N ASN A 98 1.51 -4.24 -12.85
CA ASN A 98 1.00 -3.10 -13.62
C ASN A 98 0.13 -2.11 -12.83
N PRO A 99 -0.75 -2.55 -11.88
CA PRO A 99 -1.52 -1.60 -11.05
C PRO A 99 -0.62 -0.73 -10.17
N SER A 100 -0.96 0.57 -10.06
CA SER A 100 -0.28 1.50 -9.16
C SER A 100 -0.65 1.22 -7.71
N VAL A 101 0.32 0.95 -6.86
CA VAL A 101 0.13 0.67 -5.42
C VAL A 101 -0.22 1.96 -4.69
N GLN A 102 -1.45 2.01 -4.14
CA GLN A 102 -1.97 3.17 -3.41
C GLN A 102 -1.79 3.03 -1.90
N ASN A 103 -2.04 1.83 -1.37
CA ASN A 103 -1.97 1.53 0.04
C ASN A 103 -1.60 0.06 0.26
N PHE A 104 -1.10 -0.28 1.44
CA PHE A 104 -0.83 -1.66 1.80
C PHE A 104 -0.93 -1.91 3.31
N VAL A 105 -1.13 -3.17 3.67
CA VAL A 105 -1.06 -3.67 5.04
C VAL A 105 -0.23 -4.94 5.07
N TRP A 106 0.85 -4.97 5.86
CA TRP A 106 1.57 -6.21 6.14
C TRP A 106 0.92 -6.88 7.35
N ASN A 107 0.14 -7.92 7.11
CA ASN A 107 -0.64 -8.58 8.15
C ASN A 107 0.28 -9.45 9.04
N LYS A 108 0.15 -9.28 10.35
CA LYS A 108 0.90 -10.04 11.33
C LYS A 108 0.46 -11.50 11.44
N GLY A 109 -0.83 -11.77 11.20
CA GLY A 109 -1.42 -13.09 11.36
C GLY A 109 -0.94 -14.10 10.34
N ASP A 110 -1.05 -13.79 9.05
CA ASP A 110 -0.67 -14.67 7.94
C ASP A 110 0.64 -14.29 7.26
N LYS A 111 1.25 -13.18 7.68
CA LYS A 111 2.52 -12.64 7.16
C LYS A 111 2.47 -12.26 5.67
N GLN A 112 1.28 -12.12 5.10
CA GLN A 112 1.08 -11.63 3.73
C GLN A 112 0.99 -10.10 3.71
N ILE A 113 1.26 -9.51 2.55
CA ILE A 113 1.04 -8.08 2.31
C ILE A 113 -0.19 -7.93 1.44
N TYR A 114 -1.15 -7.15 1.90
CA TYR A 114 -2.37 -6.82 1.16
C TYR A 114 -2.20 -5.46 0.51
N LEU A 115 -2.41 -5.40 -0.81
CA LEU A 115 -2.16 -4.21 -1.63
C LEU A 115 -3.47 -3.68 -2.18
N GLN A 116 -3.72 -2.40 -1.99
CA GLN A 116 -4.69 -1.63 -2.77
C GLN A 116 -3.99 -1.10 -4.01
N GLY A 117 -4.45 -1.50 -5.18
CA GLY A 117 -3.84 -1.14 -6.46
C GLY A 117 -4.85 -0.50 -7.40
N GLU A 118 -4.49 0.63 -7.98
CA GLU A 118 -5.23 1.27 -9.07
C GLU A 118 -4.89 0.58 -10.39
N ASP A 119 -5.90 -0.05 -10.99
CA ASP A 119 -5.81 -0.79 -12.24
C ASP A 119 -6.78 -0.17 -13.25
N LYS A 120 -6.31 0.77 -14.06
CA LYS A 120 -7.08 1.55 -15.02
C LYS A 120 -8.17 2.40 -14.34
N ASP A 121 -9.44 1.99 -14.48
CA ASP A 121 -10.63 2.62 -13.94
C ASP A 121 -11.14 1.98 -12.63
N CYS A 122 -10.41 1.00 -12.11
CA CYS A 122 -10.76 0.24 -10.91
C CYS A 122 -9.71 0.40 -9.82
N ILE A 123 -10.13 0.30 -8.56
CA ILE A 123 -9.24 0.16 -7.41
C ILE A 123 -9.49 -1.21 -6.80
N ARG A 124 -8.50 -2.08 -6.87
CA ARG A 124 -8.62 -3.49 -6.53
C ARG A 124 -7.74 -3.89 -5.35
N LEU A 125 -8.06 -5.02 -4.76
CA LEU A 125 -7.27 -5.61 -3.68
C LEU A 125 -6.47 -6.81 -4.19
N TYR A 126 -5.22 -6.89 -3.75
CA TYR A 126 -4.30 -7.98 -4.07
C TYR A 126 -3.64 -8.50 -2.81
N VAL A 127 -3.18 -9.74 -2.85
CA VAL A 127 -2.32 -10.31 -1.83
C VAL A 127 -0.96 -10.63 -2.43
N LEU A 128 0.10 -10.13 -1.80
CA LEU A 128 1.50 -10.39 -2.12
C LEU A 128 2.08 -11.33 -1.06
N ASN A 129 2.68 -12.42 -1.51
CA ASN A 129 3.52 -13.25 -0.66
C ASN A 129 4.95 -12.67 -0.67
N PRO A 130 5.45 -12.12 0.46
CA PRO A 130 6.74 -11.42 0.48
C PRO A 130 7.95 -12.35 0.27
N SER A 131 7.79 -13.65 0.53
CA SER A 131 8.89 -14.63 0.35
C SER A 131 9.06 -15.08 -1.10
N THR A 132 7.97 -15.13 -1.88
CA THR A 132 7.99 -15.62 -3.27
C THR A 132 7.82 -14.50 -4.30
N GLY A 133 7.40 -13.31 -3.90
CA GLY A 133 7.04 -12.21 -4.78
C GLY A 133 5.73 -12.42 -5.56
N LYS A 134 5.00 -13.52 -5.30
CA LYS A 134 3.77 -13.82 -6.03
C LYS A 134 2.64 -12.89 -5.59
N ILE A 135 2.00 -12.23 -6.57
CA ILE A 135 0.83 -11.35 -6.35
C ILE A 135 -0.41 -12.01 -6.96
N LEU A 136 -1.50 -12.03 -6.21
CA LEU A 136 -2.78 -12.58 -6.66
C LEU A 136 -3.91 -11.59 -6.34
N PRO A 137 -4.90 -11.44 -7.25
CA PRO A 137 -6.08 -10.63 -6.98
C PRO A 137 -6.97 -11.27 -5.92
N ILE A 138 -7.59 -10.42 -5.09
CA ILE A 138 -8.67 -10.81 -4.18
C ILE A 138 -9.98 -10.32 -4.81
N PRO A 139 -10.93 -11.23 -5.13
CA PRO A 139 -12.19 -10.81 -5.73
C PRO A 139 -13.03 -10.04 -4.71
N LEU A 140 -13.44 -8.83 -5.09
CA LEU A 140 -14.36 -7.97 -4.36
C LEU A 140 -15.69 -7.88 -5.11
N LYS A 141 -16.72 -7.33 -4.45
CA LYS A 141 -18.05 -7.13 -5.04
C LYS A 141 -18.15 -5.85 -5.87
N GLU A 142 -17.38 -4.83 -5.46
CA GLU A 142 -17.39 -3.52 -6.09
C GLU A 142 -16.07 -3.27 -6.82
N ASP A 143 -16.10 -2.37 -7.81
CA ASP A 143 -14.96 -2.08 -8.67
C ASP A 143 -13.97 -1.08 -8.05
N ILE A 144 -14.45 -0.26 -7.13
CA ILE A 144 -13.67 0.77 -6.44
C ILE A 144 -13.59 0.43 -4.95
N LEU A 145 -12.41 0.08 -4.50
CA LEU A 145 -12.06 -0.10 -3.10
C LEU A 145 -11.59 1.24 -2.52
N SER A 146 -12.35 1.83 -1.61
CA SER A 146 -11.97 3.11 -0.98
C SER A 146 -10.98 2.92 0.17
N ASP A 147 -11.23 1.94 1.04
CA ASP A 147 -10.38 1.61 2.18
C ASP A 147 -10.63 0.18 2.66
N PHE A 148 -9.65 -0.41 3.34
CA PHE A 148 -9.78 -1.76 3.87
C PHE A 148 -9.00 -1.96 5.15
N THR A 149 -9.41 -2.95 5.92
CA THR A 149 -8.68 -3.46 7.07
C THR A 149 -8.77 -4.99 7.11
N ILE A 150 -7.76 -5.61 7.70
CA ILE A 150 -7.66 -7.07 7.79
C ILE A 150 -7.43 -7.50 9.23
N ALA A 151 -8.13 -8.55 9.65
CA ALA A 151 -7.98 -9.12 10.98
C ALA A 151 -6.62 -9.85 11.11
N GLU A 152 -5.97 -9.71 12.26
CA GLU A 152 -4.70 -10.39 12.54
C GLU A 152 -4.90 -11.89 12.88
N THR A 153 -6.04 -12.26 13.45
CA THR A 153 -6.28 -13.60 14.02
C THR A 153 -7.23 -14.46 13.20
N THR A 154 -8.02 -13.86 12.31
CA THR A 154 -8.98 -14.57 11.47
C THR A 154 -8.75 -14.24 10.00
N PRO A 155 -9.15 -15.10 9.05
CA PRO A 155 -9.02 -14.84 7.61
C PRO A 155 -10.12 -13.91 7.10
N GLU A 156 -10.35 -12.80 7.79
CA GLU A 156 -11.41 -11.85 7.49
C GLU A 156 -10.85 -10.46 7.20
N LEU A 157 -11.46 -9.83 6.23
CA LEU A 157 -11.17 -8.48 5.77
C LEU A 157 -12.48 -7.71 5.71
N VAL A 158 -12.43 -6.44 6.05
CA VAL A 158 -13.55 -5.51 5.91
C VAL A 158 -13.12 -4.38 4.98
N TYR A 159 -13.98 -3.98 4.07
CA TYR A 159 -13.68 -2.91 3.13
C TYR A 159 -14.90 -2.04 2.81
N PHE A 160 -14.61 -0.79 2.47
CA PHE A 160 -15.57 0.09 1.80
C PHE A 160 -15.38 -0.02 0.29
N GLY A 161 -16.48 -0.28 -0.41
CA GLY A 161 -16.48 -0.40 -1.86
C GLY A 161 -17.67 0.30 -2.49
N GLU A 162 -17.47 0.73 -3.73
CA GLU A 162 -18.48 1.38 -4.58
C GLU A 162 -18.27 1.01 -6.05
N SER A 163 -19.27 1.26 -6.88
CA SER A 163 -19.22 1.08 -8.33
C SER A 163 -20.08 2.13 -9.03
N ALA A 164 -20.11 2.11 -10.35
CA ALA A 164 -20.93 3.03 -11.13
C ALA A 164 -22.44 2.94 -10.81
N SER A 165 -22.91 1.79 -10.34
CA SER A 165 -24.32 1.54 -10.02
C SER A 165 -24.62 1.41 -8.52
N ASN A 166 -23.59 1.36 -7.69
CA ASN A 166 -23.72 1.21 -6.24
C ASN A 166 -22.90 2.28 -5.54
N SER A 167 -23.56 3.06 -4.70
CA SER A 167 -22.86 3.96 -3.78
C SER A 167 -22.12 3.17 -2.71
N GLN A 168 -21.36 3.86 -1.89
CA GLN A 168 -20.46 3.28 -0.91
C GLN A 168 -21.17 2.31 0.05
N ARG A 169 -20.65 1.10 0.15
CA ARG A 169 -21.09 0.01 1.01
C ARG A 169 -19.95 -0.57 1.82
N LEU A 170 -20.29 -1.05 3.00
CA LEU A 170 -19.37 -1.79 3.87
C LEU A 170 -19.55 -3.29 3.66
N TYR A 171 -18.45 -3.97 3.38
CA TYR A 171 -18.41 -5.41 3.15
C TYR A 171 -17.48 -6.13 4.12
N SER A 172 -17.83 -7.36 4.49
CA SER A 172 -16.92 -8.34 5.06
C SER A 172 -16.58 -9.41 4.02
N VAL A 173 -15.33 -9.82 3.96
CA VAL A 173 -14.82 -10.88 3.08
C VAL A 173 -14.14 -11.95 3.91
N ASN A 174 -14.59 -13.19 3.76
CA ASN A 174 -13.84 -14.33 4.27
C ASN A 174 -12.84 -14.80 3.20
N LEU A 175 -11.56 -14.58 3.46
CA LEU A 175 -10.46 -14.84 2.51
C LEU A 175 -10.28 -16.32 2.17
N LYS A 176 -10.61 -17.24 3.11
CA LYS A 176 -10.54 -18.70 2.86
C LYS A 176 -11.72 -19.19 2.03
N LYS A 177 -12.93 -18.74 2.36
CA LYS A 177 -14.16 -19.12 1.66
C LYS A 177 -14.38 -18.32 0.36
N LYS A 178 -13.63 -17.23 0.15
CA LYS A 178 -13.78 -16.28 -0.96
C LYS A 178 -15.22 -15.76 -1.08
N SER A 179 -15.86 -15.51 0.07
CA SER A 179 -17.24 -15.04 0.14
C SER A 179 -17.30 -13.64 0.73
N SER A 180 -18.10 -12.76 0.10
CA SER A 180 -18.35 -11.40 0.56
C SER A 180 -19.79 -11.26 1.03
N VAL A 181 -19.97 -10.53 2.14
CA VAL A 181 -21.27 -10.16 2.70
C VAL A 181 -21.33 -8.65 2.83
N CYS A 182 -22.39 -8.02 2.30
CA CYS A 182 -22.67 -6.61 2.54
C CYS A 182 -23.16 -6.44 3.98
N LEU A 183 -22.43 -5.71 4.78
CA LEU A 183 -22.78 -5.41 6.17
C LEU A 183 -23.69 -4.20 6.27
N LYS A 184 -23.44 -3.18 5.42
CA LYS A 184 -24.18 -1.92 5.43
C LYS A 184 -24.13 -1.24 4.08
N ASP A 185 -25.27 -0.82 3.59
CA ASP A 185 -25.40 0.17 2.51
C ASP A 185 -25.50 1.55 3.17
N LEU A 186 -24.52 2.41 2.93
CA LEU A 186 -24.43 3.72 3.60
C LEU A 186 -25.39 4.75 3.00
N SER A 187 -25.88 4.52 1.80
CA SER A 187 -26.75 5.43 1.07
C SER A 187 -28.21 4.96 0.97
N ALA A 188 -28.52 3.78 1.48
CA ALA A 188 -29.89 3.20 1.39
C ALA A 188 -31.00 4.13 1.90
N GLY A 189 -30.71 4.99 2.87
CA GLY A 189 -31.67 5.98 3.38
C GLY A 189 -31.78 7.24 2.53
N ILE A 190 -30.73 7.60 1.79
CA ILE A 190 -30.65 8.84 0.99
C ILE A 190 -31.19 8.58 -0.40
N LEU A 191 -30.91 7.42 -0.98
CA LEU A 191 -31.27 7.07 -2.36
C LEU A 191 -32.63 6.37 -2.48
N LYS A 192 -33.34 6.19 -1.37
CA LYS A 192 -34.62 5.47 -1.29
C LYS A 192 -35.68 6.03 -2.25
N ASP A 193 -35.65 7.33 -2.51
CA ASP A 193 -36.63 8.04 -3.33
C ASP A 193 -36.10 8.43 -4.72
N ILE A 194 -34.90 7.93 -5.08
CA ILE A 194 -34.31 8.16 -6.40
C ILE A 194 -34.46 6.85 -7.20
N THR A 195 -35.47 6.79 -8.03
CA THR A 195 -35.76 5.69 -8.98
C THR A 195 -35.47 6.12 -10.40
#